data_e09ff020558c0ea1d3fcc2ae43486d76
#
_entry.id   e09ff020558c0ea1d3fcc2ae43486d76
#
_cell.length_a   1.000
_cell.length_b   1.000
_cell.length_c   1.000
_cell.angle_alpha   90.00
_cell.angle_beta   90.00
_cell.angle_gamma   90.00
#
_symmetry.space_group_name_H-M   'P 1'
#
loop_
_entity.id
_entity.type
_entity.pdbx_description
1 polymer ?
#
loop_
_entity_poly.entity_id
_entity_poly.type
_entity_poly.pdbx_seq_one_letter_code
_entity_poly.pdbx_strand_id
1 'polypeptide(L)'
;MKKEEKIEYAYSLTKQIRTKLLKENSPHVIMNEHEYLREIMTLYAKQTNLLHSTLILLNNNHAEEAYILLRSMLSNSMLINYLCKDNRRKDRYENYLIQPNKAELSFLYDIRAAARKGWVKNTEGLEEKIREHEEFLINNGFTTRNEKGETIVDTRFLSIRRMALTDKYFFFIYMLFYKESSEYEHSDFMSLSIYRQQIISEISDKITFKLDLTKTNPELSEKVLNLSIIIYSVTFEEIFKHIKKRLPQMFSNEELTELNNIYLSMSKNAIHFPYDTSEEAFANE
;
A
#
# COMPACT_ATOMS: atom_id res chain seq x y z
N MET A 1 -11.28 -18.95 14.14
CA MET A 1 -12.48 -18.24 13.66
C MET A 1 -12.88 -18.77 12.28
N LYS A 2 -14.17 -18.95 12.04
CA LYS A 2 -14.72 -19.24 10.71
C LYS A 2 -14.65 -17.99 9.81
N LYS A 3 -14.85 -18.13 8.50
CA LYS A 3 -14.75 -17.03 7.54
C LYS A 3 -15.70 -15.87 7.92
N GLU A 4 -16.94 -16.19 8.24
CA GLU A 4 -17.98 -15.22 8.61
C GLU A 4 -17.59 -14.47 9.89
N GLU A 5 -17.09 -15.16 10.90
CA GLU A 5 -16.62 -14.55 12.16
C GLU A 5 -15.44 -13.60 11.94
N LYS A 6 -14.53 -13.95 11.02
CA LYS A 6 -13.39 -13.09 10.64
C LYS A 6 -13.87 -11.82 9.95
N ILE A 7 -14.87 -11.93 9.08
CA ILE A 7 -15.47 -10.79 8.36
C ILE A 7 -16.19 -9.86 9.34
N GLU A 8 -16.99 -10.40 10.25
CA GLU A 8 -17.67 -9.62 11.29
C GLU A 8 -16.68 -8.91 12.21
N TYR A 9 -15.61 -9.62 12.60
CA TYR A 9 -14.52 -9.04 13.37
C TYR A 9 -13.87 -7.87 12.62
N ALA A 10 -13.56 -8.05 11.34
CA ALA A 10 -12.94 -6.98 10.52
C ALA A 10 -13.86 -5.75 10.39
N TYR A 11 -15.18 -5.93 10.20
CA TYR A 11 -16.14 -4.82 10.20
C TYR A 11 -16.20 -4.12 11.55
N SER A 12 -16.25 -4.86 12.65
CA SER A 12 -16.22 -4.29 14.00
C SER A 12 -14.96 -3.48 14.23
N LEU A 13 -13.82 -4.01 13.79
CA LEU A 13 -12.51 -3.35 13.90
C LEU A 13 -12.47 -2.04 13.11
N THR A 14 -12.92 -2.04 11.85
CA THR A 14 -12.96 -0.82 11.03
C THR A 14 -13.87 0.24 11.66
N LYS A 15 -15.01 -0.15 12.26
CA LYS A 15 -15.91 0.77 12.96
C LYS A 15 -15.22 1.41 14.17
N GLN A 16 -14.53 0.63 14.98
CA GLN A 16 -13.80 1.14 16.15
C GLN A 16 -12.71 2.14 15.72
N ILE A 17 -11.93 1.81 14.68
CA ILE A 17 -10.87 2.67 14.16
C ILE A 17 -11.44 3.98 13.61
N ARG A 18 -12.52 3.94 12.83
CA ARG A 18 -13.21 5.14 12.32
C ARG A 18 -13.62 6.07 13.46
N THR A 19 -14.17 5.51 14.52
CA THR A 19 -14.69 6.30 15.66
C THR A 19 -13.58 6.81 16.56
N LYS A 20 -12.60 5.97 16.92
CA LYS A 20 -11.65 6.24 18.02
C LYS A 20 -10.33 6.84 17.55
N LEU A 21 -9.79 6.38 16.42
CA LEU A 21 -8.54 6.91 15.86
C LEU A 21 -8.79 7.99 14.82
N LEU A 22 -9.59 7.67 13.80
CA LEU A 22 -9.84 8.57 12.68
C LEU A 22 -10.89 9.66 13.00
N LYS A 23 -11.65 9.52 14.10
CA LYS A 23 -12.68 10.48 14.53
C LYS A 23 -13.50 11.00 13.37
N GLU A 24 -14.07 10.09 12.57
CA GLU A 24 -14.82 10.40 11.36
C GLU A 24 -15.84 11.52 11.60
N ASN A 25 -15.88 12.50 10.71
CA ASN A 25 -16.70 13.70 10.80
C ASN A 25 -16.38 14.67 11.97
N SER A 26 -15.27 14.49 12.64
CA SER A 26 -14.79 15.42 13.68
C SER A 26 -13.50 16.10 13.22
N PRO A 27 -13.28 17.37 13.59
CA PRO A 27 -12.05 18.06 13.25
C PRO A 27 -10.85 17.44 13.99
N HIS A 28 -9.74 17.28 13.28
CA HIS A 28 -8.45 16.96 13.87
C HIS A 28 -7.63 18.24 14.04
N VAL A 29 -7.09 18.44 15.25
CA VAL A 29 -6.14 19.53 15.52
C VAL A 29 -4.76 18.92 15.63
N ILE A 30 -3.87 19.28 14.73
CA ILE A 30 -2.49 18.80 14.67
C ILE A 30 -1.55 19.99 14.71
N MET A 31 -0.54 19.97 15.58
CA MET A 31 0.48 21.01 15.62
C MET A 31 1.32 21.00 14.32
N ASN A 32 1.72 22.17 13.83
CA ASN A 32 2.46 22.31 12.57
C ASN A 32 3.73 21.47 12.54
N GLU A 33 4.42 21.30 13.66
CA GLU A 33 5.62 20.45 13.77
C GLU A 33 5.34 18.97 13.54
N HIS A 34 4.06 18.56 13.63
CA HIS A 34 3.58 17.17 13.45
C HIS A 34 2.66 17.01 12.24
N GLU A 35 2.74 17.91 11.27
CA GLU A 35 1.88 17.87 10.05
C GLU A 35 1.90 16.54 9.30
N TYR A 36 3.02 15.79 9.35
CA TYR A 36 3.15 14.45 8.76
C TYR A 36 2.11 13.45 9.31
N LEU A 37 1.60 13.69 10.53
CA LEU A 37 0.56 12.85 11.12
C LEU A 37 -0.75 12.94 10.33
N ARG A 38 -1.04 14.11 9.74
CA ARG A 38 -2.19 14.27 8.82
C ARG A 38 -2.10 13.26 7.68
N GLU A 39 -0.93 13.09 7.09
CA GLU A 39 -0.74 12.15 5.99
C GLU A 39 -0.88 10.70 6.45
N ILE A 40 -0.30 10.35 7.61
CA ILE A 40 -0.45 9.03 8.22
C ILE A 40 -1.93 8.70 8.45
N MET A 41 -2.68 9.64 9.04
CA MET A 41 -4.12 9.46 9.32
C MET A 41 -4.93 9.34 8.02
N THR A 42 -4.64 10.16 7.02
CA THR A 42 -5.29 10.11 5.70
C THR A 42 -5.02 8.79 4.98
N LEU A 43 -3.77 8.32 4.99
CA LEU A 43 -3.40 7.02 4.42
C LEU A 43 -4.10 5.87 5.14
N TYR A 44 -4.24 5.96 6.48
CA TYR A 44 -4.92 4.92 7.24
C TYR A 44 -6.44 4.96 7.05
N ALA A 45 -7.04 6.14 6.85
CA ALA A 45 -8.43 6.26 6.43
C ALA A 45 -8.65 5.60 5.05
N LYS A 46 -7.75 5.83 4.08
CA LYS A 46 -7.76 5.13 2.79
C LYS A 46 -7.64 3.61 2.98
N GLN A 47 -6.76 3.15 3.87
CA GLN A 47 -6.60 1.73 4.17
C GLN A 47 -7.86 1.11 4.76
N THR A 48 -8.57 1.84 5.63
CA THR A 48 -9.86 1.43 6.19
C THR A 48 -10.92 1.23 5.10
N ASN A 49 -10.97 2.13 4.11
CA ASN A 49 -11.86 1.99 2.97
C ASN A 49 -11.47 0.82 2.05
N LEU A 50 -10.18 0.60 1.83
CA LEU A 50 -9.69 -0.55 1.05
C LEU A 50 -10.06 -1.87 1.73
N LEU A 51 -9.88 -1.99 3.05
CA LEU A 51 -10.31 -3.17 3.80
C LEU A 51 -11.81 -3.41 3.64
N HIS A 52 -12.63 -2.36 3.82
CA HIS A 52 -14.08 -2.47 3.65
C HIS A 52 -14.46 -2.96 2.24
N SER A 53 -13.86 -2.42 1.19
CA SER A 53 -14.09 -2.86 -0.20
C SER A 53 -13.63 -4.30 -0.41
N THR A 54 -12.48 -4.71 0.15
CA THR A 54 -12.00 -6.09 0.12
C THR A 54 -13.00 -7.05 0.75
N LEU A 55 -13.58 -6.70 1.92
CA LEU A 55 -14.59 -7.53 2.57
C LEU A 55 -15.87 -7.68 1.73
N ILE A 56 -16.31 -6.61 1.05
CA ILE A 56 -17.46 -6.66 0.13
C ILE A 56 -17.17 -7.63 -1.02
N LEU A 57 -16.02 -7.55 -1.65
CA LEU A 57 -15.62 -8.45 -2.74
C LEU A 57 -15.57 -9.90 -2.27
N LEU A 58 -14.96 -10.18 -1.10
CA LEU A 58 -14.88 -11.51 -0.54
C LEU A 58 -16.25 -12.11 -0.18
N ASN A 59 -17.21 -11.28 0.27
CA ASN A 59 -18.57 -11.69 0.51
C ASN A 59 -19.34 -12.05 -0.77
N ASN A 60 -18.93 -11.47 -1.90
CA ASN A 60 -19.51 -11.73 -3.21
C ASN A 60 -18.69 -12.71 -4.06
N ASN A 61 -17.75 -13.45 -3.45
CA ASN A 61 -16.90 -14.44 -4.11
C ASN A 61 -16.00 -13.87 -5.23
N HIS A 62 -15.46 -12.67 -5.03
CA HIS A 62 -14.50 -11.99 -5.90
C HIS A 62 -13.12 -11.93 -5.23
N ALA A 63 -12.50 -13.09 -4.97
CA ALA A 63 -11.24 -13.17 -4.24
C ALA A 63 -10.07 -12.62 -5.07
N GLU A 64 -10.08 -12.81 -6.36
CA GLU A 64 -9.07 -12.37 -7.31
C GLU A 64 -9.01 -10.84 -7.36
N GLU A 65 -10.16 -10.20 -7.48
CA GLU A 65 -10.30 -8.74 -7.47
C GLU A 65 -9.98 -8.16 -6.08
N ALA A 66 -10.36 -8.87 -5.02
CA ALA A 66 -10.01 -8.50 -3.65
C ALA A 66 -8.48 -8.55 -3.43
N TYR A 67 -7.76 -9.46 -4.10
CA TYR A 67 -6.32 -9.55 -4.02
C TYR A 67 -5.61 -8.33 -4.64
N ILE A 68 -6.17 -7.76 -5.70
CA ILE A 68 -5.69 -6.49 -6.29
C ILE A 68 -5.80 -5.35 -5.26
N LEU A 69 -6.92 -5.27 -4.53
CA LEU A 69 -7.08 -4.27 -3.46
C LEU A 69 -6.10 -4.49 -2.30
N LEU A 70 -5.82 -5.73 -1.96
CA LEU A 70 -4.83 -6.07 -0.93
C LEU A 70 -3.44 -5.51 -1.28
N ARG A 71 -3.03 -5.54 -2.54
CA ARG A 71 -1.78 -4.92 -2.99
C ARG A 71 -1.73 -3.41 -2.66
N SER A 72 -2.84 -2.72 -2.88
CA SER A 72 -2.96 -1.30 -2.51
C SER A 72 -2.88 -1.10 -1.00
N MET A 73 -3.46 -2.00 -0.20
CA MET A 73 -3.33 -2.00 1.26
C MET A 73 -1.88 -2.19 1.69
N LEU A 74 -1.16 -3.14 1.09
CA LEU A 74 0.27 -3.38 1.36
C LEU A 74 1.11 -2.14 1.07
N SER A 75 0.89 -1.50 -0.07
CA SER A 75 1.60 -0.27 -0.44
C SER A 75 1.37 0.85 0.56
N ASN A 76 0.12 1.05 0.98
CA ASN A 76 -0.24 2.03 2.02
C ASN A 76 0.42 1.72 3.36
N SER A 77 0.40 0.46 3.79
CA SER A 77 1.01 0.03 5.06
C SER A 77 2.51 0.31 5.09
N MET A 78 3.20 -0.02 4.00
CA MET A 78 4.64 0.23 3.89
C MET A 78 4.95 1.72 3.91
N LEU A 79 4.11 2.56 3.30
CA LEU A 79 4.26 4.00 3.33
C LEU A 79 3.99 4.57 4.73
N ILE A 80 2.93 4.12 5.41
CA ILE A 80 2.64 4.53 6.79
C ILE A 80 3.79 4.15 7.71
N ASN A 81 4.28 2.91 7.65
CA ASN A 81 5.42 2.46 8.44
C ASN A 81 6.68 3.30 8.12
N TYR A 82 6.93 3.61 6.85
CA TYR A 82 8.04 4.46 6.42
C TYR A 82 7.97 5.85 7.06
N LEU A 83 6.79 6.46 7.10
CA LEU A 83 6.57 7.77 7.73
C LEU A 83 6.63 7.69 9.28
N CYS A 84 6.07 6.67 9.90
CA CYS A 84 6.14 6.46 11.35
C CYS A 84 7.59 6.32 11.86
N LYS A 85 8.48 5.78 11.04
CA LYS A 85 9.91 5.60 11.35
C LYS A 85 10.80 6.76 10.91
N ASP A 86 10.20 7.91 10.56
CA ASP A 86 10.97 9.09 10.18
C ASP A 86 11.83 9.61 11.34
N ASN A 87 12.92 10.27 10.97
CA ASN A 87 13.83 10.89 11.91
C ASN A 87 13.35 12.31 12.31
N ARG A 88 14.11 12.97 13.21
CA ARG A 88 13.78 14.33 13.63
C ARG A 88 13.91 15.37 12.52
N ARG A 89 14.65 15.07 11.44
CA ARG A 89 14.87 15.97 10.29
C ARG A 89 13.74 15.88 9.28
N LYS A 90 12.80 14.94 9.46
CA LYS A 90 11.68 14.69 8.55
C LYS A 90 12.10 14.30 7.11
N ASP A 91 13.30 13.71 6.94
CA ASP A 91 13.83 13.37 5.61
C ASP A 91 12.89 12.46 4.81
N ARG A 92 12.18 11.57 5.50
CA ARG A 92 11.23 10.65 4.87
C ARG A 92 9.94 11.35 4.48
N TYR A 93 9.47 12.26 5.32
CA TYR A 93 8.28 13.06 5.04
C TYR A 93 8.52 14.00 3.86
N GLU A 94 9.65 14.68 3.83
CA GLU A 94 10.05 15.54 2.70
C GLU A 94 10.16 14.74 1.40
N ASN A 95 10.79 13.54 1.45
CA ASN A 95 10.85 12.65 0.30
C ASN A 95 9.45 12.18 -0.16
N TYR A 96 8.50 12.02 0.75
CA TYR A 96 7.12 11.72 0.41
C TYR A 96 6.42 12.91 -0.27
N LEU A 97 6.55 14.10 0.30
CA LEU A 97 5.91 15.31 -0.23
C LEU A 97 6.35 15.68 -1.65
N ILE A 98 7.59 15.33 -2.01
CA ILE A 98 8.14 15.65 -3.34
C ILE A 98 7.69 14.68 -4.44
N GLN A 99 7.08 13.53 -4.10
CA GLN A 99 6.72 12.52 -5.11
C GLN A 99 5.77 13.04 -6.21
N PRO A 100 4.77 13.88 -5.94
CA PRO A 100 3.95 14.47 -6.99
C PRO A 100 4.75 15.29 -8.02
N ASN A 101 5.73 16.08 -7.55
CA ASN A 101 6.59 16.86 -8.45
C ASN A 101 7.48 15.97 -9.32
N LYS A 102 7.99 14.86 -8.76
CA LYS A 102 8.74 13.87 -9.55
C LYS A 102 7.85 13.17 -10.57
N ALA A 103 6.60 12.87 -10.23
CA ALA A 103 5.64 12.27 -11.14
C ALA A 103 5.30 13.21 -12.30
N GLU A 104 5.05 14.48 -12.01
CA GLU A 104 4.79 15.51 -13.03
C GLU A 104 5.98 15.66 -13.98
N LEU A 105 7.20 15.80 -13.44
CA LEU A 105 8.40 15.88 -14.26
C LEU A 105 8.61 14.65 -15.15
N SER A 106 8.39 13.45 -14.60
CA SER A 106 8.44 12.19 -15.39
C SER A 106 7.43 12.22 -16.54
N PHE A 107 6.19 12.64 -16.26
CA PHE A 107 5.15 12.77 -17.28
C PHE A 107 5.51 13.78 -18.37
N LEU A 108 6.09 14.94 -18.00
CA LEU A 108 6.57 15.93 -18.97
C LEU A 108 7.69 15.38 -19.85
N TYR A 109 8.59 14.57 -19.29
CA TYR A 109 9.62 13.88 -20.10
C TYR A 109 9.01 12.87 -21.08
N ASP A 110 7.95 12.15 -20.69
CA ASP A 110 7.25 11.24 -21.59
C ASP A 110 6.56 11.99 -22.74
N ILE A 111 5.93 13.15 -22.45
CA ILE A 111 5.37 14.05 -23.48
C ILE A 111 6.48 14.50 -24.43
N ARG A 112 7.64 14.94 -23.91
CA ARG A 112 8.79 15.35 -24.73
C ARG A 112 9.29 14.21 -25.62
N ALA A 113 9.36 12.99 -25.08
CA ALA A 113 9.74 11.83 -25.87
C ALA A 113 8.72 11.46 -26.95
N ALA A 114 7.42 11.59 -26.66
CA ALA A 114 6.34 11.39 -27.62
C ALA A 114 6.34 12.47 -28.73
N ALA A 115 6.63 13.71 -28.36
CA ALA A 115 6.76 14.82 -29.32
C ALA A 115 7.91 14.58 -30.29
N ARG A 116 9.08 14.12 -29.82
CA ARG A 116 10.23 13.74 -30.66
C ARG A 116 9.90 12.64 -31.67
N LYS A 117 8.91 11.77 -31.36
CA LYS A 117 8.39 10.74 -32.26
C LYS A 117 7.27 11.26 -33.18
N GLY A 118 6.87 12.52 -33.07
CA GLY A 118 5.77 13.13 -33.84
C GLY A 118 4.36 12.71 -33.37
N TRP A 119 4.24 12.05 -32.20
CA TRP A 119 2.96 11.61 -31.66
C TRP A 119 2.17 12.75 -30.97
N VAL A 120 2.88 13.73 -30.44
CA VAL A 120 2.32 14.95 -29.83
C VAL A 120 2.76 16.14 -30.67
N LYS A 121 1.78 16.95 -31.13
CA LYS A 121 2.06 18.09 -32.01
C LYS A 121 2.17 19.41 -31.24
N ASN A 122 1.36 19.60 -30.16
CA ASN A 122 1.43 20.83 -29.37
C ASN A 122 2.37 20.62 -28.19
N THR A 123 3.48 21.31 -28.21
CA THR A 123 4.52 21.31 -27.16
C THR A 123 4.82 22.70 -26.63
N GLU A 124 3.91 23.67 -26.86
CA GLU A 124 4.07 25.03 -26.38
C GLU A 124 4.24 25.07 -24.87
N GLY A 125 5.27 25.76 -24.39
CA GLY A 125 5.59 25.84 -22.96
C GLY A 125 6.13 24.57 -22.31
N LEU A 126 6.29 23.44 -23.03
CA LEU A 126 6.73 22.16 -22.46
C LEU A 126 8.13 22.25 -21.83
N GLU A 127 9.11 22.80 -22.55
CA GLU A 127 10.49 22.90 -22.06
C GLU A 127 10.60 23.89 -20.89
N GLU A 128 9.76 24.90 -20.84
CA GLU A 128 9.69 25.83 -19.70
C GLU A 128 9.17 25.13 -18.45
N LYS A 129 8.08 24.39 -18.56
CA LYS A 129 7.54 23.59 -17.43
C LYS A 129 8.54 22.55 -16.94
N ILE A 130 9.23 21.85 -17.85
CA ILE A 130 10.29 20.90 -17.48
C ILE A 130 11.35 21.61 -16.65
N ARG A 131 11.85 22.77 -17.10
CA ARG A 131 12.87 23.54 -16.40
C ARG A 131 12.39 23.98 -15.02
N GLU A 132 11.16 24.48 -14.89
CA GLU A 132 10.58 24.89 -13.61
C GLU A 132 10.55 23.73 -12.59
N HIS A 133 10.13 22.53 -13.01
CA HIS A 133 10.12 21.35 -12.15
C HIS A 133 11.53 20.85 -11.81
N GLU A 134 12.47 20.89 -12.76
CA GLU A 134 13.88 20.56 -12.51
C GLU A 134 14.50 21.51 -11.48
N GLU A 135 14.35 22.81 -11.67
CA GLU A 135 14.84 23.84 -10.74
C GLU A 135 14.23 23.68 -9.35
N PHE A 136 12.92 23.43 -9.28
CA PHE A 136 12.24 23.20 -8.01
C PHE A 136 12.85 22.00 -7.27
N LEU A 137 13.06 20.88 -7.95
CA LEU A 137 13.65 19.67 -7.35
C LEU A 137 15.12 19.89 -6.92
N ILE A 138 15.92 20.59 -7.73
CA ILE A 138 17.30 20.95 -7.42
C ILE A 138 17.37 21.84 -6.17
N ASN A 139 16.54 22.88 -6.11
CA ASN A 139 16.50 23.83 -5.00
C ASN A 139 16.06 23.17 -3.68
N ASN A 140 15.29 22.09 -3.75
CA ASN A 140 14.90 21.27 -2.60
C ASN A 140 15.87 20.11 -2.31
N GLY A 141 17.04 20.07 -2.96
CA GLY A 141 18.10 19.09 -2.66
C GLY A 141 17.91 17.71 -3.28
N PHE A 142 16.90 17.52 -4.17
CA PHE A 142 16.65 16.24 -4.84
C PHE A 142 17.50 16.10 -6.10
N THR A 143 18.80 15.88 -5.87
CA THR A 143 19.80 15.74 -6.92
C THR A 143 20.53 14.41 -6.82
N THR A 144 21.08 13.97 -7.94
CA THR A 144 21.98 12.81 -8.04
C THR A 144 23.12 13.13 -9.00
N ARG A 145 24.14 12.27 -9.08
CA ARG A 145 25.20 12.40 -10.06
C ARG A 145 24.98 11.43 -11.21
N ASN A 146 25.15 11.91 -12.44
CA ASN A 146 25.16 11.05 -13.62
C ASN A 146 26.52 10.33 -13.76
N GLU A 147 26.66 9.49 -14.79
CA GLU A 147 27.90 8.74 -15.08
C GLU A 147 29.11 9.63 -15.35
N LYS A 148 28.90 10.89 -15.75
CA LYS A 148 29.95 11.89 -15.97
C LYS A 148 30.30 12.70 -14.71
N GLY A 149 29.63 12.41 -13.57
CA GLY A 149 29.82 13.12 -12.31
C GLY A 149 29.09 14.48 -12.22
N GLU A 150 28.27 14.83 -13.22
CA GLU A 150 27.48 16.06 -13.22
C GLU A 150 26.27 15.92 -12.30
N THR A 151 25.91 16.98 -11.59
CA THR A 151 24.72 17.02 -10.75
C THR A 151 23.49 17.15 -11.65
N ILE A 152 22.58 16.20 -11.53
CA ILE A 152 21.30 16.16 -12.25
C ILE A 152 20.16 15.97 -11.27
N VAL A 153 18.93 16.21 -11.72
CA VAL A 153 17.73 15.97 -10.93
C VAL A 153 17.57 14.49 -10.60
N ASP A 154 17.27 14.17 -9.33
CA ASP A 154 16.89 12.82 -8.92
C ASP A 154 15.41 12.57 -9.18
N THR A 155 15.09 11.97 -10.31
CA THR A 155 13.72 11.60 -10.70
C THR A 155 13.26 10.25 -10.14
N ARG A 156 14.08 9.54 -9.38
CA ARG A 156 13.73 8.22 -8.83
C ARG A 156 12.60 8.33 -7.82
N PHE A 157 11.56 7.54 -8.03
CA PHE A 157 10.44 7.45 -7.12
C PHE A 157 10.78 6.71 -5.83
N LEU A 158 10.01 7.00 -4.78
CA LEU A 158 10.02 6.21 -3.57
C LEU A 158 9.42 4.83 -3.86
N SER A 159 10.27 3.82 -4.02
CA SER A 159 9.82 2.47 -4.37
C SER A 159 9.24 1.74 -3.16
N ILE A 160 8.23 0.90 -3.41
CA ILE A 160 7.63 0.02 -2.41
C ILE A 160 8.70 -0.86 -1.74
N ARG A 161 9.63 -1.41 -2.52
CA ARG A 161 10.75 -2.19 -1.99
C ARG A 161 11.61 -1.38 -1.00
N ARG A 162 11.91 -0.12 -1.31
CA ARG A 162 12.70 0.75 -0.43
C ARG A 162 11.96 1.04 0.87
N MET A 163 10.64 1.25 0.81
CA MET A 163 9.81 1.42 1.99
C MET A 163 9.75 0.13 2.83
N ALA A 164 9.55 -1.02 2.19
CA ALA A 164 9.52 -2.31 2.87
C ALA A 164 10.83 -2.62 3.61
N LEU A 165 12.00 -2.29 3.03
CA LEU A 165 13.32 -2.48 3.65
C LEU A 165 13.54 -1.68 4.94
N THR A 166 12.64 -0.80 5.33
CA THR A 166 12.72 -0.07 6.61
C THR A 166 12.35 -0.93 7.81
N ASP A 167 11.76 -2.09 7.57
CA ASP A 167 11.30 -3.01 8.62
C ASP A 167 11.35 -4.46 8.12
N LYS A 168 11.93 -5.38 8.94
CA LYS A 168 12.08 -6.79 8.60
C LYS A 168 10.72 -7.46 8.30
N TYR A 169 9.69 -7.18 9.11
CA TYR A 169 8.36 -7.75 8.95
C TYR A 169 7.67 -7.28 7.66
N PHE A 170 7.72 -5.96 7.38
CA PHE A 170 7.16 -5.41 6.14
C PHE A 170 7.93 -5.87 4.90
N PHE A 171 9.24 -6.08 5.00
CA PHE A 171 10.01 -6.65 3.90
C PHE A 171 9.62 -8.10 3.63
N PHE A 172 9.37 -8.89 4.67
CA PHE A 172 8.88 -10.26 4.54
C PHE A 172 7.52 -10.30 3.83
N ILE A 173 6.57 -9.46 4.24
CA ILE A 173 5.27 -9.33 3.58
C ILE A 173 5.43 -8.92 2.11
N TYR A 174 6.33 -7.98 1.82
CA TYR A 174 6.63 -7.57 0.45
C TYR A 174 7.12 -8.75 -0.40
N MET A 175 8.04 -9.54 0.13
CA MET A 175 8.61 -10.68 -0.60
C MET A 175 7.58 -11.77 -0.90
N LEU A 176 6.71 -12.08 0.06
CA LEU A 176 5.77 -13.19 -0.06
C LEU A 176 4.50 -12.82 -0.84
N PHE A 177 3.99 -11.60 -0.67
CA PHE A 177 2.63 -11.29 -1.11
C PHE A 177 2.56 -10.16 -2.14
N TYR A 178 3.42 -9.17 -2.06
CA TYR A 178 3.35 -8.03 -2.98
C TYR A 178 3.63 -8.45 -4.44
N LYS A 179 4.61 -9.33 -4.64
CA LYS A 179 4.92 -9.84 -5.99
C LYS A 179 3.79 -10.70 -6.53
N GLU A 180 3.27 -11.63 -5.72
CA GLU A 180 2.16 -12.50 -6.13
C GLU A 180 0.90 -11.70 -6.47
N SER A 181 0.52 -10.72 -5.63
CA SER A 181 -0.63 -9.86 -5.93
C SER A 181 -0.45 -9.02 -7.20
N SER A 182 0.79 -8.75 -7.62
CA SER A 182 1.12 -8.08 -8.87
C SER A 182 0.73 -8.90 -10.10
N GLU A 183 0.80 -10.23 -10.03
CA GLU A 183 0.41 -11.13 -11.13
C GLU A 183 -1.08 -11.00 -11.44
N TYR A 184 -1.92 -10.87 -10.41
CA TYR A 184 -3.37 -10.63 -10.57
C TYR A 184 -3.67 -9.23 -11.11
N GLU A 185 -2.96 -8.20 -10.68
CA GLU A 185 -3.15 -6.83 -11.18
C GLU A 185 -2.75 -6.70 -12.65
N HIS A 186 -1.67 -7.36 -13.08
CA HIS A 186 -1.18 -7.31 -14.46
C HIS A 186 -1.79 -8.36 -15.37
N SER A 187 -2.82 -9.07 -14.91
CA SER A 187 -3.52 -10.10 -15.69
C SER A 187 -2.56 -11.14 -16.27
N ASP A 188 -1.65 -11.64 -15.44
CA ASP A 188 -0.73 -12.70 -15.81
C ASP A 188 -1.49 -13.93 -16.34
N PHE A 189 -0.86 -14.68 -17.25
CA PHE A 189 -1.46 -15.86 -17.87
C PHE A 189 -1.98 -16.87 -16.83
N MET A 190 -1.25 -17.06 -15.74
CA MET A 190 -1.65 -17.98 -14.68
C MET A 190 -2.85 -17.46 -13.88
N SER A 191 -2.89 -16.16 -13.56
CA SER A 191 -4.03 -15.55 -12.87
C SER A 191 -5.32 -15.58 -13.71
N LEU A 192 -5.23 -15.49 -15.04
CA LEU A 192 -6.37 -15.60 -15.93
C LEU A 192 -6.90 -17.03 -16.10
N SER A 193 -6.14 -18.04 -15.70
CA SER A 193 -6.54 -19.44 -15.86
C SER A 193 -7.80 -19.79 -15.07
N ILE A 194 -8.10 -19.07 -13.98
CA ILE A 194 -9.29 -19.29 -13.17
C ILE A 194 -10.59 -19.02 -13.93
N TYR A 195 -10.58 -18.05 -14.86
CA TYR A 195 -11.75 -17.70 -15.65
C TYR A 195 -11.98 -18.61 -16.85
N ARG A 196 -11.11 -19.61 -17.06
CA ARG A 196 -11.14 -20.52 -18.20
C ARG A 196 -11.25 -21.96 -17.75
N GLN A 197 -12.17 -22.67 -18.31
CA GLN A 197 -12.24 -24.14 -18.24
C GLN A 197 -11.91 -24.70 -19.62
N GLN A 198 -10.80 -25.39 -19.74
CA GLN A 198 -10.48 -26.11 -20.97
C GLN A 198 -11.42 -27.32 -21.11
N ILE A 199 -12.04 -27.46 -22.26
CA ILE A 199 -12.88 -28.59 -22.61
C ILE A 199 -12.06 -29.47 -23.55
N ILE A 200 -11.99 -30.77 -23.25
CA ILE A 200 -11.35 -31.72 -24.17
C ILE A 200 -12.20 -31.75 -25.45
N SER A 201 -11.61 -31.32 -26.55
CA SER A 201 -12.28 -31.35 -27.85
C SER A 201 -11.99 -32.70 -28.53
N GLU A 202 -13.03 -33.35 -28.99
CA GLU A 202 -12.90 -34.53 -29.88
C GLU A 202 -12.43 -34.16 -31.31
N ILE A 203 -12.42 -32.86 -31.62
CA ILE A 203 -11.98 -32.30 -32.89
C ILE A 203 -10.48 -32.02 -32.80
N SER A 204 -9.66 -32.75 -33.54
CA SER A 204 -8.22 -32.47 -33.63
C SER A 204 -7.99 -31.03 -34.14
N ASP A 205 -6.92 -30.41 -33.66
CA ASP A 205 -6.46 -29.07 -34.04
C ASP A 205 -7.36 -27.88 -33.61
N LYS A 206 -8.30 -28.10 -32.65
CA LYS A 206 -9.11 -27.02 -32.10
C LYS A 206 -8.98 -27.00 -30.56
N ILE A 207 -8.84 -25.78 -30.02
CA ILE A 207 -8.90 -25.53 -28.60
C ILE A 207 -10.33 -25.12 -28.24
N THR A 208 -10.98 -25.89 -27.38
CA THR A 208 -12.30 -25.57 -26.86
C THR A 208 -12.20 -25.19 -25.38
N PHE A 209 -12.77 -24.07 -25.03
CA PHE A 209 -12.81 -23.59 -23.64
C PHE A 209 -14.15 -22.92 -23.32
N LYS A 210 -14.50 -22.91 -22.05
CA LYS A 210 -15.64 -22.20 -21.50
C LYS A 210 -15.12 -21.08 -20.59
N LEU A 211 -15.71 -19.90 -20.67
CA LEU A 211 -15.50 -18.83 -19.69
C LEU A 211 -16.44 -19.04 -18.50
N ASP A 212 -15.90 -18.95 -17.31
CA ASP A 212 -16.64 -19.00 -16.07
C ASP A 212 -16.31 -17.77 -15.25
N LEU A 213 -17.22 -16.79 -15.27
CA LEU A 213 -17.05 -15.50 -14.61
C LEU A 213 -17.44 -15.52 -13.14
N THR A 214 -17.96 -16.64 -12.65
CA THR A 214 -18.40 -16.82 -11.26
C THR A 214 -17.43 -17.65 -10.44
N LYS A 215 -16.44 -18.23 -11.09
CA LYS A 215 -15.45 -19.08 -10.42
C LYS A 215 -14.49 -18.23 -9.62
N THR A 216 -14.29 -18.59 -8.36
CA THR A 216 -13.27 -18.02 -7.47
C THR A 216 -12.52 -19.13 -6.77
N ASN A 217 -11.30 -18.85 -6.35
CA ASN A 217 -10.47 -19.79 -5.58
C ASN A 217 -10.78 -19.65 -4.08
N PRO A 218 -11.36 -20.68 -3.41
CA PRO A 218 -11.67 -20.60 -1.99
C PRO A 218 -10.43 -20.42 -1.09
N GLU A 219 -9.30 -21.02 -1.45
CA GLU A 219 -8.02 -20.89 -0.72
C GLU A 219 -7.50 -19.45 -0.84
N LEU A 220 -7.57 -18.86 -2.04
CA LEU A 220 -7.25 -17.45 -2.25
C LEU A 220 -8.15 -16.55 -1.43
N SER A 221 -9.46 -16.84 -1.37
CA SER A 221 -10.42 -16.07 -0.58
C SER A 221 -10.03 -16.03 0.91
N GLU A 222 -9.66 -17.16 1.48
CA GLU A 222 -9.21 -17.23 2.88
C GLU A 222 -7.87 -16.52 3.08
N LYS A 223 -6.92 -16.71 2.18
CA LYS A 223 -5.62 -16.06 2.18
C LYS A 223 -5.77 -14.53 2.16
N VAL A 224 -6.56 -13.99 1.24
CA VAL A 224 -6.81 -12.55 1.10
C VAL A 224 -7.47 -11.98 2.35
N LEU A 225 -8.47 -12.67 2.91
CA LEU A 225 -9.13 -12.25 4.14
C LEU A 225 -8.14 -12.16 5.32
N ASN A 226 -7.38 -13.22 5.54
CA ASN A 226 -6.42 -13.27 6.64
C ASN A 226 -5.37 -12.17 6.50
N LEU A 227 -4.78 -12.03 5.32
CA LEU A 227 -3.77 -11.00 5.04
C LEU A 227 -4.31 -9.59 5.19
N SER A 228 -5.53 -9.32 4.73
CA SER A 228 -6.15 -7.99 4.85
C SER A 228 -6.30 -7.58 6.32
N ILE A 229 -6.74 -8.50 7.18
CA ILE A 229 -6.88 -8.26 8.62
C ILE A 229 -5.51 -8.07 9.28
N ILE A 230 -4.53 -8.93 8.95
CA ILE A 230 -3.17 -8.85 9.49
C ILE A 230 -2.54 -7.49 9.12
N ILE A 231 -2.55 -7.14 7.84
CA ILE A 231 -1.96 -5.88 7.35
C ILE A 231 -2.62 -4.67 8.01
N TYR A 232 -3.94 -4.69 8.12
CA TYR A 232 -4.68 -3.61 8.78
C TYR A 232 -4.30 -3.46 10.24
N SER A 233 -4.20 -4.58 10.96
CA SER A 233 -3.86 -4.63 12.39
C SER A 233 -2.42 -4.20 12.65
N VAL A 234 -1.46 -4.70 11.88
CA VAL A 234 -0.04 -4.32 12.03
C VAL A 234 0.17 -2.85 11.71
N THR A 235 -0.53 -2.32 10.71
CA THR A 235 -0.46 -0.89 10.41
C THR A 235 -0.98 -0.03 11.55
N PHE A 236 -2.09 -0.45 12.18
CA PHE A 236 -2.58 0.21 13.39
C PHE A 236 -1.56 0.16 14.53
N GLU A 237 -0.96 -1.00 14.75
CA GLU A 237 0.07 -1.17 15.79
C GLU A 237 1.23 -0.20 15.60
N GLU A 238 1.74 -0.03 14.38
CA GLU A 238 2.82 0.92 14.09
C GLU A 238 2.39 2.37 14.34
N ILE A 239 1.18 2.75 13.94
CA ILE A 239 0.62 4.08 14.22
C ILE A 239 0.48 4.29 15.73
N PHE A 240 -0.09 3.32 16.44
CA PHE A 240 -0.30 3.42 17.89
C PHE A 240 1.01 3.51 18.66
N LYS A 241 2.02 2.69 18.31
CA LYS A 241 3.36 2.77 18.88
C LYS A 241 3.99 4.15 18.64
N HIS A 242 3.82 4.69 17.43
CA HIS A 242 4.32 6.01 17.06
C HIS A 242 3.66 7.12 17.90
N ILE A 243 2.32 7.12 18.00
CA ILE A 243 1.55 8.06 18.81
C ILE A 243 2.01 7.96 20.28
N LYS A 244 2.00 6.78 20.88
CA LYS A 244 2.36 6.57 22.28
C LYS A 244 3.78 7.03 22.61
N LYS A 245 4.72 6.85 21.69
CA LYS A 245 6.14 7.17 21.93
C LYS A 245 6.47 8.63 21.67
N ARG A 246 5.88 9.25 20.63
CA ARG A 246 6.30 10.56 20.14
C ARG A 246 5.28 11.67 20.34
N LEU A 247 4.01 11.32 20.47
CA LEU A 247 2.89 12.27 20.42
C LEU A 247 1.87 12.05 21.55
N PRO A 248 2.26 11.56 22.75
CA PRO A 248 1.28 11.26 23.79
C PRO A 248 0.49 12.51 24.22
N GLN A 249 1.08 13.70 24.11
CA GLN A 249 0.45 14.97 24.46
C GLN A 249 -0.68 15.39 23.51
N MET A 250 -0.79 14.79 22.33
CA MET A 250 -1.83 15.10 21.35
C MET A 250 -3.13 14.31 21.59
N PHE A 251 -3.10 13.38 22.52
CA PHE A 251 -4.23 12.50 22.86
C PHE A 251 -4.51 12.56 24.36
N SER A 252 -5.77 12.58 24.74
CA SER A 252 -6.14 12.45 26.15
C SER A 252 -5.80 11.04 26.68
N ASN A 253 -5.71 10.90 28.00
CA ASN A 253 -5.49 9.60 28.63
C ASN A 253 -6.62 8.61 28.30
N GLU A 254 -7.86 9.10 28.17
CA GLU A 254 -9.02 8.30 27.77
C GLU A 254 -8.84 7.78 26.35
N GLU A 255 -8.50 8.64 25.39
CA GLU A 255 -8.24 8.27 24.01
C GLU A 255 -7.10 7.25 23.89
N LEU A 256 -5.99 7.46 24.61
CA LEU A 256 -4.88 6.50 24.62
C LEU A 256 -5.29 5.15 25.21
N THR A 257 -6.17 5.15 26.22
CA THR A 257 -6.72 3.93 26.81
C THR A 257 -7.61 3.20 25.82
N GLU A 258 -8.48 3.91 25.11
CA GLU A 258 -9.33 3.34 24.07
C GLU A 258 -8.51 2.72 22.93
N LEU A 259 -7.48 3.43 22.43
CA LEU A 259 -6.58 2.91 21.40
C LEU A 259 -5.80 1.68 21.90
N ASN A 260 -5.39 1.67 23.16
CA ASN A 260 -4.74 0.51 23.76
C ASN A 260 -5.69 -0.70 23.86
N ASN A 261 -6.96 -0.50 24.15
CA ASN A 261 -7.97 -1.56 24.18
C ASN A 261 -8.18 -2.17 22.77
N ILE A 262 -8.18 -1.34 21.72
CA ILE A 262 -8.23 -1.82 20.33
C ILE A 262 -6.98 -2.66 20.03
N TYR A 263 -5.78 -2.18 20.40
CA TYR A 263 -4.52 -2.91 20.23
C TYR A 263 -4.54 -4.28 20.92
N LEU A 264 -4.98 -4.32 22.20
CA LEU A 264 -5.11 -5.58 22.94
C LEU A 264 -6.14 -6.53 22.32
N SER A 265 -7.24 -6.00 21.80
CA SER A 265 -8.24 -6.81 21.08
C SER A 265 -7.66 -7.41 19.80
N MET A 266 -6.89 -6.65 19.04
CA MET A 266 -6.17 -7.15 17.85
C MET A 266 -5.18 -8.26 18.23
N SER A 267 -4.38 -8.06 19.27
CA SER A 267 -3.41 -9.05 19.75
C SER A 267 -4.08 -10.35 20.22
N LYS A 268 -5.23 -10.24 20.89
CA LYS A 268 -6.00 -11.40 21.35
C LYS A 268 -6.64 -12.20 20.21
N ASN A 269 -7.08 -11.51 19.16
CA ASN A 269 -7.69 -12.09 17.97
C ASN A 269 -6.69 -12.22 16.82
N ALA A 270 -5.38 -12.22 17.12
CA ALA A 270 -4.36 -12.28 16.10
C ALA A 270 -4.57 -13.49 15.17
N ILE A 271 -4.71 -13.19 13.90
CA ILE A 271 -4.64 -14.18 12.86
C ILE A 271 -3.15 -14.38 12.62
N HIS A 272 -2.64 -15.56 12.99
CA HIS A 272 -1.24 -15.86 12.82
C HIS A 272 -0.90 -16.02 11.35
N PHE A 273 0.25 -15.50 10.99
CA PHE A 273 0.84 -15.74 9.68
C PHE A 273 1.05 -17.24 9.50
N PRO A 274 0.69 -17.82 8.35
CA PRO A 274 0.87 -19.24 8.10
C PRO A 274 2.35 -19.66 7.96
N TYR A 275 3.28 -18.72 8.04
CA TYR A 275 4.71 -18.95 7.92
C TYR A 275 5.42 -18.61 9.24
N ASP A 276 6.34 -19.47 9.62
CA ASP A 276 7.20 -19.22 10.77
C ASP A 276 8.12 -18.02 10.49
N THR A 277 7.92 -16.93 11.24
CA THR A 277 8.74 -15.73 11.17
C THR A 277 9.88 -15.77 12.19
N SER A 278 10.12 -16.93 12.84
CA SER A 278 11.22 -17.11 13.77
C SER A 278 12.57 -16.86 13.07
N GLU A 279 13.55 -16.42 13.83
CA GLU A 279 14.90 -16.13 13.29
C GLU A 279 15.56 -17.38 12.69
N GLU A 280 15.11 -18.57 13.09
CA GLU A 280 15.64 -19.85 12.63
C GLU A 280 15.28 -20.14 11.14
N ALA A 281 14.15 -19.62 10.64
CA ALA A 281 13.74 -19.82 9.25
C ALA A 281 14.66 -19.11 8.23
N PHE A 282 15.43 -18.11 8.65
CA PHE A 282 16.29 -17.29 7.79
C PHE A 282 17.81 -17.55 8.04
N ALA A 283 18.17 -18.41 8.97
CA ALA A 283 19.57 -18.71 9.28
C ALA A 283 20.19 -19.77 8.33
N ASN A 284 19.39 -20.39 7.45
CA ASN A 284 19.81 -21.50 6.59
C ASN A 284 19.87 -21.14 5.09
N GLU A 285 19.87 -19.89 4.72
CA GLU A 285 20.21 -19.37 3.39
C GLU A 285 21.47 -18.46 3.49
#